data_dcad0fc23da6138261a153b24ddf9eb1
#
_entry.id   dcad0fc23da6138261a153b24ddf9eb1
#
_cell.length_a   1.000
_cell.length_b   1.000
_cell.length_c   1.000
_cell.angle_alpha   90.00
_cell.angle_beta   90.00
_cell.angle_gamma   90.00
#
_symmetry.space_group_name_H-M   'P 1'
#
loop_
_entity.id
_entity.type
_entity.pdbx_description
1 polymer ?
#
loop_
_entity_poly.entity_id
_entity_poly.type
_entity_poly.pdbx_seq_one_letter_code
_entity_poly.pdbx_strand_id
1 'polypeptide(L)'
;MATPVPTTDSEWRILISQTLNALPETNIANYPPPTDPQTSIPQTIDHTQLAPTATEAQIDTLCAEAINYNFATVCVRAKYVSRAVARLKETGIGVACVIGFHEGTYSTAEKVSETQNAVNDGASELDMVINYPLLKEGKYTEVYADVLAVRKAANHASECLSNNAGGKVGLKVILETSQLSREQVVAGCVISCLAGADFVKTSTGFNGPGASVENVALMRSVCEALGKEVKVKASGGVRTSGDCVQMIRAGAERIGASAGVKIVDELTGKEGSATGGDGVY
;
A
#
# COMPACT_ATOMS: atom_id res chain seq x y z
N MET A 1 0.99 22.05 -16.52
CA MET A 1 -0.06 21.42 -17.35
C MET A 1 -0.12 19.95 -16.94
N ALA A 2 -1.31 19.35 -16.88
CA ALA A 2 -1.43 17.93 -16.52
C ALA A 2 -0.80 17.06 -17.63
N THR A 3 0.01 16.08 -17.28
CA THR A 3 0.55 15.08 -18.22
C THR A 3 -0.62 14.36 -18.88
N PRO A 4 -0.74 14.36 -20.22
CA PRO A 4 -1.81 13.64 -20.91
C PRO A 4 -1.64 12.13 -20.66
N VAL A 5 -2.75 11.42 -20.46
CA VAL A 5 -2.73 9.97 -20.27
C VAL A 5 -2.50 9.29 -21.63
N PRO A 6 -1.45 8.44 -21.76
CA PRO A 6 -1.22 7.66 -22.98
C PRO A 6 -2.39 6.73 -23.31
N THR A 7 -2.64 6.48 -24.59
CA THR A 7 -3.74 5.65 -25.10
C THR A 7 -3.27 4.33 -25.72
N THR A 8 -1.99 4.20 -25.99
CA THR A 8 -1.35 3.01 -26.57
C THR A 8 -0.13 2.57 -25.76
N ASP A 9 0.23 1.30 -25.82
CA ASP A 9 1.42 0.78 -25.14
C ASP A 9 2.72 1.44 -25.64
N SER A 10 2.74 1.90 -26.89
CA SER A 10 3.88 2.64 -27.43
C SER A 10 4.02 4.03 -26.79
N GLU A 11 2.93 4.75 -26.61
CA GLU A 11 2.94 6.04 -25.91
C GLU A 11 3.30 5.87 -24.41
N TRP A 12 2.79 4.82 -23.76
CA TRP A 12 3.19 4.47 -22.40
C TRP A 12 4.68 4.22 -22.31
N ARG A 13 5.27 3.45 -23.24
CA ARG A 13 6.72 3.16 -23.27
C ARG A 13 7.54 4.44 -23.41
N ILE A 14 7.10 5.38 -24.23
CA ILE A 14 7.76 6.68 -24.39
C ILE A 14 7.74 7.45 -23.05
N LEU A 15 6.60 7.58 -22.42
CA LEU A 15 6.47 8.30 -21.15
C LEU A 15 7.29 7.64 -20.03
N ILE A 16 7.26 6.32 -19.93
CA ILE A 16 8.03 5.55 -18.93
C ILE A 16 9.53 5.77 -19.14
N SER A 17 10.02 5.69 -20.41
CA SER A 17 11.42 5.93 -20.73
C SER A 17 11.84 7.38 -20.43
N GLN A 18 11.00 8.35 -20.76
CA GLN A 18 11.26 9.77 -20.43
C GLN A 18 11.34 9.97 -18.92
N THR A 19 10.41 9.37 -18.17
CA THR A 19 10.44 9.43 -16.70
C THR A 19 11.70 8.79 -16.15
N LEU A 20 12.05 7.57 -16.61
CA LEU A 20 13.25 6.86 -16.17
C LEU A 20 14.53 7.67 -16.42
N ASN A 21 14.65 8.29 -17.61
CA ASN A 21 15.81 9.09 -17.98
C ASN A 21 15.91 10.41 -17.20
N ALA A 22 14.82 10.91 -16.66
CA ALA A 22 14.79 12.11 -15.83
C ALA A 22 15.17 11.83 -14.36
N LEU A 23 15.17 10.55 -13.94
CA LEU A 23 15.54 10.18 -12.59
C LEU A 23 17.07 10.17 -12.39
N PRO A 24 17.58 10.49 -11.20
CA PRO A 24 18.99 10.33 -10.88
C PRO A 24 19.41 8.85 -10.96
N GLU A 25 20.66 8.59 -11.37
CA GLU A 25 21.19 7.23 -11.47
C GLU A 25 21.22 6.50 -10.14
N THR A 26 21.50 7.23 -9.06
CA THR A 26 21.44 6.73 -7.69
C THR A 26 20.31 7.42 -6.95
N ASN A 27 19.20 6.70 -6.74
CA ASN A 27 18.10 7.20 -5.92
C ASN A 27 18.45 6.98 -4.45
N ILE A 28 19.22 7.87 -3.86
CA ILE A 28 19.41 7.94 -2.42
C ILE A 28 18.59 9.14 -1.94
N ALA A 29 17.27 9.00 -1.94
CA ALA A 29 16.43 9.91 -1.18
C ALA A 29 16.82 9.73 0.32
N ASN A 30 17.28 10.78 0.92
CA ASN A 30 17.65 10.79 2.33
C ASN A 30 16.76 11.82 3.05
N TYR A 31 15.50 11.41 3.26
CA TYR A 31 14.58 12.22 4.05
C TYR A 31 15.04 12.27 5.51
N PRO A 32 14.75 13.36 6.22
CA PRO A 32 15.10 13.44 7.65
C PRO A 32 14.40 12.30 8.41
N PRO A 33 15.07 11.74 9.43
CA PRO A 33 14.42 10.79 10.31
C PRO A 33 13.24 11.46 11.02
N PRO A 34 12.25 10.70 11.48
CA PRO A 34 11.15 11.23 12.28
C PRO A 34 11.71 12.00 13.51
N THR A 35 11.21 13.20 13.76
CA THR A 35 11.65 14.05 14.88
C THR A 35 11.26 13.47 16.24
N ASP A 36 10.14 12.74 16.29
CA ASP A 36 9.68 12.00 17.47
C ASP A 36 9.25 10.59 17.01
N PRO A 37 10.21 9.63 16.92
CA PRO A 37 9.92 8.29 16.42
C PRO A 37 8.88 7.53 17.23
N GLN A 38 8.84 7.76 18.56
CA GLN A 38 7.92 7.03 19.44
C GLN A 38 6.45 7.39 19.20
N THR A 39 6.17 8.61 18.77
CA THR A 39 4.82 9.08 18.47
C THR A 39 4.51 9.01 16.99
N SER A 40 5.45 9.36 16.12
CA SER A 40 5.20 9.49 14.67
C SER A 40 5.22 8.16 13.94
N ILE A 41 6.11 7.22 14.28
CA ILE A 41 6.21 5.92 13.60
C ILE A 41 4.94 5.10 13.76
N PRO A 42 4.32 4.93 14.95
CA PRO A 42 3.06 4.21 15.07
C PRO A 42 1.99 4.69 14.09
N GLN A 43 1.84 5.99 13.91
CA GLN A 43 0.87 6.61 13.00
C GLN A 43 1.18 6.39 11.51
N THR A 44 2.33 5.80 11.17
CA THR A 44 2.64 5.35 9.81
C THR A 44 2.36 3.87 9.59
N ILE A 45 2.04 3.09 10.63
CA ILE A 45 1.92 1.63 10.52
C ILE A 45 0.51 1.22 10.11
N ASP A 46 0.42 0.46 9.02
CA ASP A 46 -0.73 -0.39 8.70
C ASP A 46 -0.48 -1.75 9.37
N HIS A 47 -1.11 -1.98 10.53
CA HIS A 47 -0.95 -3.22 11.28
C HIS A 47 -1.68 -4.36 10.57
N THR A 48 -0.97 -5.42 10.18
CA THR A 48 -1.41 -6.29 9.10
C THR A 48 -1.58 -7.75 9.54
N GLN A 49 -2.75 -8.34 9.20
CA GLN A 49 -3.01 -9.78 9.33
C GLN A 49 -3.69 -10.31 8.05
N LEU A 50 -2.92 -11.01 7.21
CA LEU A 50 -3.36 -11.50 5.90
C LEU A 50 -3.21 -13.02 5.75
N ALA A 51 -2.83 -13.75 6.80
CA ALA A 51 -2.74 -15.22 6.74
C ALA A 51 -4.08 -15.81 6.29
N PRO A 52 -4.10 -16.76 5.33
CA PRO A 52 -5.35 -17.40 4.88
C PRO A 52 -6.11 -18.07 6.01
N THR A 53 -5.38 -18.57 7.00
CA THR A 53 -5.88 -19.27 8.18
C THR A 53 -6.17 -18.35 9.36
N ALA A 54 -6.07 -17.02 9.19
CA ALA A 54 -6.38 -16.07 10.26
C ALA A 54 -7.77 -16.33 10.84
N THR A 55 -7.88 -16.21 12.16
CA THR A 55 -9.13 -16.40 12.90
C THR A 55 -9.73 -15.06 13.30
N GLU A 56 -11.02 -15.05 13.62
CA GLU A 56 -11.70 -13.85 14.14
C GLU A 56 -11.05 -13.31 15.42
N ALA A 57 -10.60 -14.19 16.33
CA ALA A 57 -9.90 -13.79 17.54
C ALA A 57 -8.57 -13.05 17.23
N GLN A 58 -7.83 -13.49 16.20
CA GLN A 58 -6.61 -12.81 15.77
C GLN A 58 -6.91 -11.42 15.18
N ILE A 59 -8.06 -11.25 14.51
CA ILE A 59 -8.49 -9.92 14.02
C ILE A 59 -8.89 -9.02 15.20
N ASP A 60 -9.58 -9.57 16.21
CA ASP A 60 -9.90 -8.81 17.42
C ASP A 60 -8.63 -8.34 18.14
N THR A 61 -7.63 -9.21 18.26
CA THR A 61 -6.32 -8.86 18.82
C THR A 61 -5.64 -7.77 17.99
N LEU A 62 -5.60 -7.92 16.66
CA LEU A 62 -5.04 -6.92 15.74
C LEU A 62 -5.66 -5.53 15.95
N CYS A 63 -6.99 -5.46 16.09
CA CYS A 63 -7.69 -4.20 16.33
C CYS A 63 -7.38 -3.63 17.72
N ALA A 64 -7.33 -4.47 18.77
CA ALA A 64 -6.96 -4.03 20.11
C ALA A 64 -5.51 -3.49 20.16
N GLU A 65 -4.57 -4.15 19.49
CA GLU A 65 -3.20 -3.68 19.35
C GLU A 65 -3.15 -2.34 18.60
N ALA A 66 -3.90 -2.19 17.50
CA ALA A 66 -3.96 -0.94 16.75
C ALA A 66 -4.46 0.24 17.61
N ILE A 67 -5.45 0.01 18.47
CA ILE A 67 -5.94 1.01 19.42
C ILE A 67 -4.85 1.37 20.45
N ASN A 68 -4.27 0.34 21.08
CA ASN A 68 -3.30 0.53 22.16
C ASN A 68 -2.02 1.25 21.72
N TYR A 69 -1.60 1.03 20.47
CA TYR A 69 -0.38 1.58 19.90
C TYR A 69 -0.64 2.76 18.94
N ASN A 70 -1.90 3.17 18.76
CA ASN A 70 -2.30 4.27 17.89
C ASN A 70 -1.76 4.13 16.44
N PHE A 71 -1.97 2.95 15.83
CA PHE A 71 -1.57 2.69 14.45
C PHE A 71 -2.46 3.45 13.44
N ALA A 72 -1.96 3.65 12.23
CA ALA A 72 -2.68 4.35 11.17
C ALA A 72 -3.93 3.59 10.72
N THR A 73 -3.77 2.30 10.43
CA THR A 73 -4.84 1.40 10.01
C THR A 73 -4.58 -0.03 10.49
N VAL A 74 -5.60 -0.88 10.39
CA VAL A 74 -5.41 -2.33 10.28
C VAL A 74 -5.59 -2.76 8.83
N CYS A 75 -4.81 -3.76 8.37
CA CYS A 75 -4.91 -4.29 7.01
C CYS A 75 -5.34 -5.76 7.06
N VAL A 76 -6.47 -6.07 6.44
CA VAL A 76 -7.13 -7.38 6.53
C VAL A 76 -7.61 -7.89 5.17
N ARG A 77 -8.01 -9.15 5.09
CA ARG A 77 -8.74 -9.73 3.94
C ARG A 77 -10.22 -9.36 4.00
N ALA A 78 -10.89 -9.34 2.85
CA ALA A 78 -12.28 -8.93 2.66
C ALA A 78 -13.24 -9.49 3.73
N LYS A 79 -13.17 -10.80 4.01
CA LYS A 79 -14.05 -11.47 5.00
C LYS A 79 -13.99 -10.90 6.43
N TYR A 80 -13.01 -10.06 6.71
CA TYR A 80 -12.80 -9.49 8.05
C TYR A 80 -13.03 -7.98 8.12
N VAL A 81 -13.35 -7.32 7.01
CA VAL A 81 -13.52 -5.86 6.96
C VAL A 81 -14.62 -5.40 7.92
N SER A 82 -15.83 -5.93 7.80
CA SER A 82 -16.96 -5.54 8.67
C SER A 82 -16.65 -5.76 10.15
N ARG A 83 -15.93 -6.86 10.49
CA ARG A 83 -15.51 -7.13 11.88
C ARG A 83 -14.52 -6.09 12.38
N ALA A 84 -13.49 -5.79 11.60
CA ALA A 84 -12.48 -4.79 11.97
C ALA A 84 -13.10 -3.39 12.11
N VAL A 85 -13.98 -3.00 11.18
CA VAL A 85 -14.74 -1.74 11.26
C VAL A 85 -15.55 -1.65 12.55
N ALA A 86 -16.26 -2.71 12.92
CA ALA A 86 -17.03 -2.74 14.17
C ALA A 86 -16.15 -2.60 15.41
N ARG A 87 -14.95 -3.21 15.42
CA ARG A 87 -14.00 -3.13 16.54
C ARG A 87 -13.31 -1.78 16.66
N LEU A 88 -13.11 -1.08 15.54
CA LEU A 88 -12.42 0.20 15.48
C LEU A 88 -13.36 1.41 15.45
N LYS A 89 -14.65 1.18 15.63
CA LYS A 89 -15.65 2.26 15.66
C LYS A 89 -15.26 3.34 16.67
N GLU A 90 -15.33 4.62 16.24
CA GLU A 90 -15.06 5.80 17.07
C GLU A 90 -13.59 5.95 17.54
N THR A 91 -12.66 5.13 17.03
CA THR A 91 -11.22 5.25 17.38
C THR A 91 -10.43 6.16 16.45
N GLY A 92 -10.96 6.45 15.27
CA GLY A 92 -10.23 7.16 14.20
C GLY A 92 -9.26 6.28 13.39
N ILE A 93 -9.08 5.01 13.75
CA ILE A 93 -8.21 4.06 13.05
C ILE A 93 -8.94 3.49 11.85
N GLY A 94 -8.32 3.56 10.67
CA GLY A 94 -8.88 3.07 9.42
C GLY A 94 -8.79 1.55 9.26
N VAL A 95 -9.58 1.02 8.30
CA VAL A 95 -9.49 -0.38 7.87
C VAL A 95 -9.09 -0.41 6.41
N ALA A 96 -7.94 -1.04 6.10
CA ALA A 96 -7.48 -1.32 4.75
C ALA A 96 -7.85 -2.74 4.36
N CYS A 97 -8.37 -2.92 3.13
CA CYS A 97 -8.69 -4.23 2.55
C CYS A 97 -7.82 -4.52 1.34
N VAL A 98 -7.28 -5.73 1.25
CA VAL A 98 -6.55 -6.17 0.05
C VAL A 98 -7.50 -6.53 -1.09
N ILE A 99 -7.10 -6.20 -2.34
CA ILE A 99 -7.86 -6.45 -3.57
C ILE A 99 -6.98 -7.19 -4.59
N GLY A 100 -7.50 -8.24 -5.23
CA GLY A 100 -6.77 -9.08 -6.17
C GLY A 100 -5.55 -9.77 -5.55
N PHE A 101 -5.67 -10.15 -4.29
CA PHE A 101 -4.53 -10.52 -3.45
C PHE A 101 -4.31 -12.05 -3.45
N HIS A 102 -3.06 -12.59 -3.69
CA HIS A 102 -1.80 -11.82 -3.73
C HIS A 102 -1.12 -11.83 -5.12
N GLU A 103 -1.65 -12.50 -6.13
CA GLU A 103 -1.01 -12.65 -7.44
C GLU A 103 -1.28 -11.45 -8.38
N GLY A 104 -2.36 -10.69 -8.15
CA GLY A 104 -2.75 -9.57 -9.01
C GLY A 104 -3.36 -9.96 -10.35
N THR A 105 -3.49 -11.26 -10.64
CA THR A 105 -3.98 -11.81 -11.92
C THR A 105 -5.49 -11.95 -12.02
N TYR A 106 -6.23 -11.56 -11.00
CA TYR A 106 -7.69 -11.52 -11.03
C TYR A 106 -8.17 -10.61 -12.16
N SER A 107 -9.29 -10.97 -12.78
CA SER A 107 -9.90 -10.10 -13.79
C SER A 107 -10.27 -8.74 -13.20
N THR A 108 -10.28 -7.70 -14.03
CA THR A 108 -10.73 -6.37 -13.62
C THR A 108 -12.14 -6.39 -13.01
N ALA A 109 -13.04 -7.22 -13.53
CA ALA A 109 -14.38 -7.36 -12.99
C ALA A 109 -14.40 -7.92 -11.56
N GLU A 110 -13.56 -8.92 -11.26
CA GLU A 110 -13.40 -9.47 -9.91
C GLU A 110 -12.84 -8.41 -8.96
N LYS A 111 -11.76 -7.70 -9.34
CA LYS A 111 -11.19 -6.62 -8.53
C LYS A 111 -12.19 -5.49 -8.26
N VAL A 112 -13.01 -5.12 -9.26
CA VAL A 112 -14.08 -4.14 -9.11
C VAL A 112 -15.13 -4.62 -8.10
N SER A 113 -15.55 -5.89 -8.19
CA SER A 113 -16.52 -6.49 -7.26
C SER A 113 -15.95 -6.55 -5.83
N GLU A 114 -14.70 -6.99 -5.66
CA GLU A 114 -14.01 -6.99 -4.36
C GLU A 114 -13.93 -5.57 -3.77
N THR A 115 -13.64 -4.58 -4.61
CA THR A 115 -13.57 -3.16 -4.23
C THR A 115 -14.91 -2.66 -3.70
N GLN A 116 -15.98 -2.88 -4.44
CA GLN A 116 -17.33 -2.45 -4.05
C GLN A 116 -17.75 -3.11 -2.72
N ASN A 117 -17.51 -4.40 -2.57
CA ASN A 117 -17.82 -5.13 -1.35
C ASN A 117 -17.00 -4.59 -0.15
N ALA A 118 -15.69 -4.39 -0.32
CA ALA A 118 -14.83 -3.88 0.75
C ALA A 118 -15.27 -2.48 1.22
N VAL A 119 -15.60 -1.59 0.28
CA VAL A 119 -16.08 -0.23 0.61
C VAL A 119 -17.44 -0.28 1.29
N ASN A 120 -18.37 -1.11 0.80
CA ASN A 120 -19.67 -1.30 1.43
C ASN A 120 -19.58 -1.88 2.86
N ASP A 121 -18.56 -2.72 3.11
CA ASP A 121 -18.26 -3.27 4.44
C ASP A 121 -17.53 -2.25 5.36
N GLY A 122 -17.21 -1.06 4.85
CA GLY A 122 -16.65 0.05 5.61
C GLY A 122 -15.13 0.20 5.53
N ALA A 123 -14.46 -0.42 4.55
CA ALA A 123 -13.04 -0.16 4.33
C ALA A 123 -12.80 1.30 3.94
N SER A 124 -11.87 1.96 4.62
CA SER A 124 -11.43 3.34 4.33
C SER A 124 -10.26 3.40 3.36
N GLU A 125 -9.53 2.30 3.20
CA GLU A 125 -8.40 2.18 2.28
C GLU A 125 -8.43 0.81 1.58
N LEU A 126 -7.89 0.76 0.36
CA LEU A 126 -7.79 -0.44 -0.47
C LEU A 126 -6.33 -0.66 -0.86
N ASP A 127 -5.81 -1.88 -0.69
CA ASP A 127 -4.48 -2.29 -1.11
C ASP A 127 -4.61 -3.26 -2.31
N MET A 128 -4.71 -2.74 -3.55
CA MET A 128 -4.85 -3.58 -4.73
C MET A 128 -3.51 -4.07 -5.25
N VAL A 129 -3.43 -5.33 -5.67
CA VAL A 129 -2.26 -5.84 -6.39
C VAL A 129 -2.41 -5.54 -7.87
N ILE A 130 -1.41 -4.84 -8.45
CA ILE A 130 -1.35 -4.59 -9.89
C ILE A 130 -1.18 -5.92 -10.65
N ASN A 131 -1.69 -6.00 -11.88
CA ASN A 131 -1.39 -7.17 -12.72
C ASN A 131 0.06 -7.09 -13.22
N TYR A 132 1.01 -7.46 -12.34
CA TYR A 132 2.45 -7.38 -12.65
C TYR A 132 2.89 -8.34 -13.78
N PRO A 133 2.27 -9.49 -14.05
CA PRO A 133 2.54 -10.25 -15.26
C PRO A 133 2.29 -9.45 -16.54
N LEU A 134 1.11 -8.79 -16.68
CA LEU A 134 0.82 -7.91 -17.83
C LEU A 134 1.78 -6.72 -17.90
N LEU A 135 2.16 -6.17 -16.74
CA LEU A 135 3.15 -5.09 -16.67
C LEU A 135 4.51 -5.54 -17.23
N LYS A 136 4.94 -6.77 -16.92
CA LYS A 136 6.18 -7.38 -17.43
C LYS A 136 6.12 -7.62 -18.95
N GLU A 137 4.96 -7.92 -19.48
CA GLU A 137 4.72 -8.08 -20.92
C GLU A 137 4.66 -6.73 -21.67
N GLY A 138 4.65 -5.59 -20.97
CA GLY A 138 4.53 -4.25 -21.55
C GLY A 138 3.12 -3.91 -22.03
N LYS A 139 2.11 -4.57 -21.51
CA LYS A 139 0.68 -4.32 -21.75
C LYS A 139 0.16 -3.19 -20.84
N TYR A 140 0.79 -2.05 -20.96
CA TYR A 140 0.59 -0.92 -20.06
C TYR A 140 -0.83 -0.35 -20.09
N THR A 141 -1.45 -0.32 -21.29
CA THR A 141 -2.81 0.17 -21.47
C THR A 141 -3.83 -0.68 -20.71
N GLU A 142 -3.65 -2.02 -20.74
CA GLU A 142 -4.51 -2.94 -19.99
C GLU A 142 -4.31 -2.79 -18.47
N VAL A 143 -3.05 -2.67 -18.02
CA VAL A 143 -2.72 -2.46 -16.61
C VAL A 143 -3.29 -1.13 -16.10
N TYR A 144 -3.18 -0.06 -16.89
CA TYR A 144 -3.78 1.23 -16.55
C TYR A 144 -5.30 1.14 -16.42
N ALA A 145 -5.96 0.48 -17.38
CA ALA A 145 -7.41 0.30 -17.37
C ALA A 145 -7.88 -0.47 -16.12
N ASP A 146 -7.13 -1.49 -15.70
CA ASP A 146 -7.39 -2.28 -14.49
C ASP A 146 -7.34 -1.41 -13.22
N VAL A 147 -6.25 -0.66 -13.02
CA VAL A 147 -6.09 0.24 -11.86
C VAL A 147 -7.15 1.35 -11.87
N LEU A 148 -7.41 1.95 -13.02
CA LEU A 148 -8.42 3.00 -13.17
C LEU A 148 -9.84 2.50 -12.87
N ALA A 149 -10.16 1.26 -13.27
CA ALA A 149 -11.46 0.65 -12.99
C ALA A 149 -11.69 0.49 -11.47
N VAL A 150 -10.67 0.01 -10.74
CA VAL A 150 -10.70 -0.10 -9.27
C VAL A 150 -10.84 1.29 -8.63
N ARG A 151 -10.09 2.31 -9.09
CA ARG A 151 -10.22 3.68 -8.59
C ARG A 151 -11.63 4.23 -8.77
N LYS A 152 -12.21 4.04 -9.97
CA LYS A 152 -13.59 4.48 -10.26
C LYS A 152 -14.62 3.74 -9.40
N ALA A 153 -14.46 2.43 -9.22
CA ALA A 153 -15.35 1.63 -8.38
C ALA A 153 -15.30 2.08 -6.91
N ALA A 154 -14.10 2.36 -6.38
CA ALA A 154 -13.93 2.86 -5.02
C ALA A 154 -14.60 4.23 -4.83
N ASN A 155 -14.42 5.16 -5.78
CA ASN A 155 -15.07 6.48 -5.72
C ASN A 155 -16.60 6.33 -5.76
N HIS A 156 -17.13 5.57 -6.70
CA HIS A 156 -18.56 5.37 -6.86
C HIS A 156 -19.20 4.73 -5.60
N ALA A 157 -18.58 3.68 -5.07
CA ALA A 157 -19.09 3.02 -3.86
C ALA A 157 -19.07 4.00 -2.65
N SER A 158 -18.00 4.79 -2.51
CA SER A 158 -17.92 5.80 -1.46
C SER A 158 -18.99 6.89 -1.60
N GLU A 159 -19.24 7.37 -2.82
CA GLU A 159 -20.29 8.36 -3.11
C GLU A 159 -21.68 7.83 -2.78
N CYS A 160 -21.96 6.56 -3.07
CA CYS A 160 -23.24 5.91 -2.75
C CYS A 160 -23.49 5.78 -1.24
N LEU A 161 -22.44 5.57 -0.44
CA LEU A 161 -22.54 5.52 1.03
C LEU A 161 -22.66 6.90 1.67
N SER A 162 -22.18 7.93 0.96
CA SER A 162 -22.08 9.31 1.46
C SER A 162 -23.36 10.10 1.24
N ASN A 163 -24.51 9.64 1.72
CA ASN A 163 -25.63 10.58 1.90
C ASN A 163 -25.30 11.73 2.87
N ASN A 164 -24.01 12.14 2.99
CA ASN A 164 -23.46 13.39 3.54
C ASN A 164 -22.14 13.32 4.35
N ALA A 165 -21.45 12.19 4.50
CA ALA A 165 -20.25 12.14 5.36
C ALA A 165 -19.11 11.19 4.90
N GLY A 166 -19.17 10.57 3.73
CA GLY A 166 -18.13 9.64 3.28
C GLY A 166 -16.91 10.38 2.72
N GLY A 167 -15.78 10.25 3.39
CA GLY A 167 -14.50 10.69 2.87
C GLY A 167 -14.07 9.85 1.66
N LYS A 168 -13.13 10.37 0.86
CA LYS A 168 -12.51 9.62 -0.25
C LYS A 168 -11.85 8.34 0.27
N VAL A 169 -12.18 7.18 -0.30
CA VAL A 169 -11.50 5.91 -0.01
C VAL A 169 -10.09 5.94 -0.60
N GLY A 170 -9.07 5.68 0.22
CA GLY A 170 -7.68 5.64 -0.20
C GLY A 170 -7.38 4.41 -1.07
N LEU A 171 -6.66 4.58 -2.18
CA LEU A 171 -6.21 3.47 -3.03
C LEU A 171 -4.70 3.36 -3.00
N LYS A 172 -4.19 2.20 -2.58
CA LYS A 172 -2.78 1.85 -2.65
C LYS A 172 -2.60 0.76 -3.70
N VAL A 173 -1.63 0.95 -4.59
CA VAL A 173 -1.31 -0.03 -5.65
C VAL A 173 -0.03 -0.76 -5.31
N ILE A 174 -0.13 -2.07 -5.05
CA ILE A 174 0.99 -2.97 -4.76
C ILE A 174 1.65 -3.36 -6.08
N LEU A 175 2.90 -2.97 -6.26
CA LEU A 175 3.66 -3.24 -7.48
C LEU A 175 4.27 -4.63 -7.51
N GLU A 176 4.53 -5.24 -6.35
CA GLU A 176 5.31 -6.48 -6.16
C GLU A 176 6.74 -6.33 -6.69
N THR A 177 7.47 -5.37 -6.14
CA THR A 177 8.77 -4.90 -6.64
C THR A 177 9.83 -5.99 -6.79
N SER A 178 9.75 -7.06 -5.97
CA SER A 178 10.67 -8.21 -6.07
C SER A 178 10.53 -8.99 -7.38
N GLN A 179 9.42 -8.83 -8.09
CA GLN A 179 9.13 -9.51 -9.37
C GLN A 179 9.46 -8.62 -10.58
N LEU A 180 9.91 -7.37 -10.37
CA LEU A 180 10.02 -6.34 -11.38
C LEU A 180 11.47 -5.86 -11.56
N SER A 181 11.84 -5.53 -12.79
CA SER A 181 13.04 -4.74 -13.07
C SER A 181 12.84 -3.27 -12.67
N ARG A 182 13.94 -2.50 -12.58
CA ARG A 182 13.89 -1.06 -12.31
C ARG A 182 12.94 -0.31 -13.26
N GLU A 183 13.00 -0.59 -14.56
CA GLU A 183 12.10 0.01 -15.55
C GLU A 183 10.64 -0.36 -15.32
N GLN A 184 10.37 -1.61 -14.95
CA GLN A 184 9.02 -2.09 -14.65
C GLN A 184 8.46 -1.48 -13.36
N VAL A 185 9.29 -1.24 -12.33
CA VAL A 185 8.89 -0.50 -11.13
C VAL A 185 8.50 0.94 -11.50
N VAL A 186 9.31 1.61 -12.34
CA VAL A 186 8.97 2.95 -12.86
C VAL A 186 7.63 2.92 -13.61
N ALA A 187 7.43 1.93 -14.50
CA ALA A 187 6.18 1.76 -15.24
C ALA A 187 4.97 1.61 -14.30
N GLY A 188 5.08 0.75 -13.29
CA GLY A 188 4.04 0.57 -12.29
C GLY A 188 3.70 1.85 -11.52
N CYS A 189 4.71 2.63 -11.13
CA CYS A 189 4.52 3.94 -10.49
C CYS A 189 3.81 4.93 -11.42
N VAL A 190 4.30 5.08 -12.66
CA VAL A 190 3.72 6.01 -13.65
C VAL A 190 2.25 5.69 -13.88
N ILE A 191 1.93 4.42 -14.13
CA ILE A 191 0.56 3.93 -14.36
C ILE A 191 -0.32 4.22 -13.14
N SER A 192 0.15 3.86 -11.94
CA SER A 192 -0.60 4.05 -10.70
C SER A 192 -0.89 5.52 -10.41
N CYS A 193 0.11 6.39 -10.59
CA CYS A 193 -0.04 7.84 -10.42
C CYS A 193 -1.06 8.44 -11.39
N LEU A 194 -1.03 8.04 -12.66
CA LEU A 194 -1.97 8.55 -13.67
C LEU A 194 -3.37 7.95 -13.53
N ALA A 195 -3.51 6.76 -12.96
CA ALA A 195 -4.80 6.16 -12.63
C ALA A 195 -5.45 6.73 -11.35
N GLY A 196 -4.75 7.61 -10.63
CA GLY A 196 -5.28 8.30 -9.44
C GLY A 196 -5.14 7.50 -8.15
N ALA A 197 -4.09 6.68 -8.03
CA ALA A 197 -3.72 6.07 -6.74
C ALA A 197 -3.31 7.14 -5.73
N ASP A 198 -3.58 6.89 -4.45
CA ASP A 198 -3.12 7.72 -3.34
C ASP A 198 -1.75 7.25 -2.83
N PHE A 199 -1.44 5.96 -3.02
CA PHE A 199 -0.15 5.36 -2.71
C PHE A 199 0.30 4.39 -3.80
N VAL A 200 1.62 4.27 -3.97
CA VAL A 200 2.27 3.10 -4.53
C VAL A 200 2.88 2.29 -3.39
N LYS A 201 2.73 0.96 -3.42
CA LYS A 201 3.18 0.05 -2.36
C LYS A 201 4.16 -0.96 -2.92
N THR A 202 5.21 -1.29 -2.17
CA THR A 202 6.26 -2.18 -2.66
C THR A 202 5.78 -3.61 -2.90
N SER A 203 5.21 -4.26 -1.89
CA SER A 203 5.09 -5.73 -1.90
C SER A 203 3.84 -6.24 -1.17
N THR A 204 3.41 -7.44 -1.54
CA THR A 204 2.38 -8.21 -0.82
C THR A 204 2.93 -8.81 0.46
N GLY A 205 4.21 -9.19 0.47
CA GLY A 205 4.86 -10.00 1.48
C GLY A 205 4.75 -11.51 1.25
N PHE A 206 4.14 -11.95 0.13
CA PHE A 206 3.92 -13.37 -0.21
C PHE A 206 4.79 -13.85 -1.37
N ASN A 207 5.28 -12.96 -2.24
CA ASN A 207 5.94 -13.32 -3.50
C ASN A 207 7.42 -12.87 -3.53
N GLY A 208 8.21 -13.26 -2.56
CA GLY A 208 9.65 -12.98 -2.52
C GLY A 208 10.03 -11.89 -1.50
N PRO A 209 11.24 -11.31 -1.64
CA PRO A 209 11.70 -10.25 -0.75
C PRO A 209 10.75 -9.06 -0.75
N GLY A 210 10.57 -8.48 0.43
CA GLY A 210 9.69 -7.32 0.63
C GLY A 210 10.34 -5.99 0.20
N ALA A 211 10.06 -4.95 0.99
CA ALA A 211 10.58 -3.62 0.74
C ALA A 211 12.11 -3.55 0.80
N SER A 212 12.71 -2.79 -0.11
CA SER A 212 14.11 -2.38 -0.03
C SER A 212 14.23 -0.86 -0.09
N VAL A 213 15.31 -0.32 0.48
CA VAL A 213 15.63 1.12 0.46
C VAL A 213 15.68 1.64 -0.97
N GLU A 214 16.29 0.87 -1.88
CA GLU A 214 16.45 1.23 -3.28
C GLU A 214 15.11 1.35 -3.99
N ASN A 215 14.21 0.38 -3.80
CA ASN A 215 12.88 0.41 -4.42
C ASN A 215 12.01 1.51 -3.85
N VAL A 216 12.03 1.74 -2.53
CA VAL A 216 11.27 2.84 -1.91
C VAL A 216 11.76 4.19 -2.44
N ALA A 217 13.08 4.42 -2.48
CA ALA A 217 13.65 5.66 -2.99
C ALA A 217 13.35 5.86 -4.49
N LEU A 218 13.41 4.79 -5.29
CA LEU A 218 13.03 4.83 -6.70
C LEU A 218 11.56 5.23 -6.87
N MET A 219 10.65 4.57 -6.16
CA MET A 219 9.20 4.83 -6.24
C MET A 219 8.89 6.27 -5.83
N ARG A 220 9.52 6.78 -4.76
CA ARG A 220 9.38 8.16 -4.31
C ARG A 220 9.83 9.16 -5.38
N SER A 221 11.02 8.93 -5.96
CA SER A 221 11.55 9.79 -7.03
C SER A 221 10.65 9.84 -8.26
N VAL A 222 10.00 8.72 -8.63
CA VAL A 222 9.04 8.70 -9.74
C VAL A 222 7.80 9.55 -9.41
N CYS A 223 7.23 9.40 -8.21
CA CYS A 223 6.05 10.17 -7.81
C CYS A 223 6.34 11.67 -7.82
N GLU A 224 7.51 12.09 -7.33
CA GLU A 224 7.95 13.49 -7.32
C GLU A 224 8.20 14.02 -8.73
N ALA A 225 8.87 13.26 -9.60
CA ALA A 225 9.13 13.65 -10.99
C ALA A 225 7.84 13.87 -11.79
N LEU A 226 6.78 13.14 -11.46
CA LEU A 226 5.45 13.33 -12.06
C LEU A 226 4.67 14.51 -11.47
N GLY A 227 5.18 15.16 -10.42
CA GLY A 227 4.48 16.24 -9.72
C GLY A 227 3.16 15.80 -9.11
N LYS A 228 3.08 14.55 -8.65
CA LYS A 228 1.87 13.96 -8.05
C LYS A 228 2.06 13.78 -6.54
N GLU A 229 1.03 14.10 -5.79
CA GLU A 229 0.98 13.88 -4.32
C GLU A 229 0.71 12.40 -3.98
N VAL A 230 1.30 11.48 -4.75
CA VAL A 230 1.19 10.04 -4.50
C VAL A 230 2.29 9.62 -3.53
N LYS A 231 1.88 8.99 -2.44
CA LYS A 231 2.75 8.55 -1.35
C LYS A 231 3.34 7.18 -1.60
N VAL A 232 4.36 6.80 -0.83
CA VAL A 232 4.98 5.48 -0.90
C VAL A 232 4.69 4.71 0.38
N LYS A 233 4.22 3.45 0.23
CA LYS A 233 4.10 2.49 1.32
C LYS A 233 5.17 1.41 1.17
N ALA A 234 6.03 1.26 2.18
CA ALA A 234 6.97 0.15 2.28
C ALA A 234 6.31 -1.02 3.03
N SER A 235 6.32 -2.22 2.45
CA SER A 235 5.75 -3.41 3.09
C SER A 235 6.45 -4.70 2.70
N GLY A 236 6.33 -5.70 3.57
CA GLY A 236 7.06 -6.95 3.49
C GLY A 236 8.47 -6.82 4.08
N GLY A 237 8.80 -7.67 5.05
CA GLY A 237 10.12 -7.73 5.67
C GLY A 237 10.46 -6.64 6.68
N VAL A 238 9.61 -5.66 6.91
CA VAL A 238 9.82 -4.59 7.92
C VAL A 238 9.46 -5.15 9.30
N ARG A 239 10.45 -5.41 10.14
CA ARG A 239 10.28 -6.14 11.41
C ARG A 239 10.86 -5.44 12.64
N THR A 240 11.66 -4.41 12.45
CA THR A 240 12.35 -3.67 13.52
C THR A 240 12.11 -2.18 13.39
N SER A 241 12.34 -1.45 14.48
CA SER A 241 12.31 0.01 14.47
C SER A 241 13.36 0.61 13.52
N GLY A 242 14.52 -0.05 13.42
CA GLY A 242 15.59 0.31 12.49
C GLY A 242 15.15 0.18 11.03
N ASP A 243 14.46 -0.91 10.67
CA ASP A 243 13.91 -1.09 9.32
C ASP A 243 12.93 0.03 8.99
N CYS A 244 12.01 0.38 9.92
CA CYS A 244 11.06 1.47 9.73
C CYS A 244 11.75 2.80 9.45
N VAL A 245 12.75 3.16 10.26
CA VAL A 245 13.50 4.40 10.07
C VAL A 245 14.21 4.41 8.71
N GLN A 246 14.79 3.29 8.28
CA GLN A 246 15.43 3.20 6.95
C GLN A 246 14.42 3.42 5.82
N MET A 247 13.24 2.79 5.89
CA MET A 247 12.19 2.97 4.87
C MET A 247 11.67 4.41 4.84
N ILE A 248 11.45 5.03 6.00
CA ILE A 248 11.02 6.44 6.08
C ILE A 248 12.10 7.36 5.49
N ARG A 249 13.36 7.14 5.81
CA ARG A 249 14.48 7.90 5.22
C ARG A 249 14.62 7.70 3.72
N ALA A 250 14.20 6.56 3.20
CA ALA A 250 14.12 6.31 1.77
C ALA A 250 12.92 6.99 1.09
N GLY A 251 11.98 7.56 1.86
CA GLY A 251 10.82 8.29 1.36
C GLY A 251 9.47 7.57 1.53
N ALA A 252 9.41 6.49 2.34
CA ALA A 252 8.14 5.89 2.69
C ALA A 252 7.37 6.79 3.68
N GLU A 253 6.08 6.96 3.45
CA GLU A 253 5.14 7.70 4.30
C GLU A 253 4.15 6.75 4.99
N ARG A 254 4.20 5.46 4.68
CA ARG A 254 3.39 4.40 5.28
C ARG A 254 4.22 3.11 5.35
N ILE A 255 4.04 2.35 6.44
CA ILE A 255 4.72 1.08 6.69
C ILE A 255 3.67 -0.02 6.84
N GLY A 256 3.77 -1.08 6.03
CA GLY A 256 2.95 -2.28 6.22
C GLY A 256 3.73 -3.35 6.99
N ALA A 257 3.27 -3.68 8.18
CA ALA A 257 3.96 -4.65 9.04
C ALA A 257 2.99 -5.50 9.87
N SER A 258 3.27 -6.79 10.02
CA SER A 258 2.64 -7.65 11.04
C SER A 258 3.33 -7.50 12.41
N ALA A 259 4.57 -7.01 12.42
CA ALA A 259 5.38 -6.81 13.62
C ALA A 259 5.19 -5.42 14.27
N GLY A 260 4.05 -4.75 14.04
CA GLY A 260 3.82 -3.37 14.49
C GLY A 260 4.05 -3.17 15.99
N VAL A 261 3.55 -4.08 16.81
CA VAL A 261 3.75 -4.06 18.28
C VAL A 261 5.24 -4.12 18.63
N LYS A 262 5.97 -5.09 18.10
CA LYS A 262 7.41 -5.24 18.32
C LYS A 262 8.20 -3.99 17.91
N ILE A 263 7.86 -3.41 16.75
CA ILE A 263 8.52 -2.19 16.26
C ILE A 263 8.38 -1.04 17.26
N VAL A 264 7.18 -0.85 17.83
CA VAL A 264 6.94 0.25 18.78
C VAL A 264 7.52 -0.06 20.17
N ASP A 265 7.48 -1.30 20.61
CA ASP A 265 8.12 -1.71 21.87
C ASP A 265 9.64 -1.47 21.84
N GLU A 266 10.32 -1.76 20.72
CA GLU A 266 11.73 -1.42 20.51
C GLU A 266 11.98 0.10 20.61
N LEU A 267 11.10 0.94 20.05
CA LEU A 267 11.22 2.40 20.11
C LEU A 267 11.04 2.94 21.53
N THR A 268 10.22 2.29 22.35
CA THR A 268 9.89 2.73 23.71
C THR A 268 10.76 2.07 24.78
N GLY A 269 11.68 1.17 24.40
CA GLY A 269 12.54 0.44 25.33
C GLY A 269 11.78 -0.59 26.19
N LYS A 270 10.57 -0.98 25.80
CA LYS A 270 9.85 -2.09 26.43
C LYS A 270 10.49 -3.39 25.96
N GLU A 271 10.94 -4.24 26.89
CA GLU A 271 11.34 -5.60 26.56
C GLU A 271 10.16 -6.31 25.92
N GLY A 272 10.33 -6.82 24.68
CA GLY A 272 9.25 -7.37 23.89
C GLY A 272 8.52 -8.48 24.63
N SER A 273 7.23 -8.29 24.87
CA SER A 273 6.35 -9.38 25.24
C SER A 273 6.29 -10.32 24.02
N ALA A 274 6.94 -11.46 24.10
CA ALA A 274 6.97 -12.48 23.06
C ALA A 274 5.60 -13.16 22.92
N THR A 275 4.67 -12.48 22.25
CA THR A 275 3.37 -13.01 21.83
C THR A 275 3.12 -12.78 20.34
N GLY A 276 4.19 -12.60 19.56
CA GLY A 276 4.10 -12.55 18.10
C GLY A 276 4.22 -13.97 17.55
N GLY A 277 3.12 -14.56 17.11
CA GLY A 277 3.18 -15.76 16.29
C GLY A 277 4.05 -15.47 15.04
N ASP A 278 4.90 -16.45 14.68
CA ASP A 278 5.67 -16.46 13.44
C ASP A 278 4.72 -16.38 12.22
N GLY A 279 4.22 -15.20 11.95
CA GLY A 279 3.46 -14.91 10.75
C GLY A 279 4.42 -14.80 9.58
N VAL A 280 4.51 -15.86 8.80
CA VAL A 280 5.15 -15.82 7.48
C VAL A 280 4.37 -14.82 6.63
N TYR A 281 4.96 -13.69 6.41
CA TYR A 281 4.81 -12.86 5.24
C TYR A 281 6.04 -13.10 4.40
#